data_e3ceb7d50e99bae464dd863b88d71135
#
_entry.id   e3ceb7d50e99bae464dd863b88d71135
#
_cell.length_a   1.000
_cell.length_b   1.000
_cell.length_c   1.000
_cell.angle_alpha   90.00
_cell.angle_beta   90.00
_cell.angle_gamma   90.00
#
_symmetry.space_group_name_H-M   'P 1'
#
loop_
_entity.id
_entity.type
_entity.pdbx_description
1 polymer ?
#
loop_
_entity_poly.entity_id
_entity_poly.type
_entity_poly.pdbx_seq_one_letter_code
_entity_poly.pdbx_strand_id
1 'polypeptide(L)'
;IWPNAYKDDLTDFAKQQVANGSTKFHFADDSLRGYIDRLDFKVNGKKATWSYYDNQIDIAVITLNRDLKPGESIEITTPFFVKIPGSFSRFGHVGQSYQITQWYPKPAVYDVNGWNPMPYLNQGEFYSEFGKFEVKITVPDNYVVAATGELQEQEEHDFLLDRTNNPLRGKKQLPSADE
;
A
#
# COMPACT_ATOMS: atom_id res chain seq x y z
N ILE A 1 2.81 -5.03 -5.78
CA ILE A 1 3.41 -3.71 -5.56
C ILE A 1 2.46 -2.60 -6.02
N TRP A 2 1.22 -2.68 -5.57
CA TRP A 2 0.07 -1.89 -6.01
C TRP A 2 0.20 -0.36 -5.94
N PRO A 3 1.03 0.28 -5.09
CA PRO A 3 1.22 1.72 -5.18
C PRO A 3 1.67 2.23 -6.56
N ASN A 4 2.28 1.38 -7.39
CA ASN A 4 2.64 1.75 -8.76
C ASN A 4 1.44 1.97 -9.69
N ALA A 5 0.25 1.52 -9.33
CA ALA A 5 -0.97 1.85 -10.07
C ALA A 5 -1.23 3.37 -10.15
N TYR A 6 -0.69 4.12 -9.18
CA TYR A 6 -0.81 5.58 -9.10
C TYR A 6 0.37 6.33 -9.74
N LYS A 7 1.24 5.63 -10.49
CA LYS A 7 2.46 6.22 -11.01
C LYS A 7 2.23 7.06 -12.27
N ASP A 8 1.43 6.55 -13.19
CA ASP A 8 1.16 7.20 -14.47
C ASP A 8 -0.25 6.90 -14.98
N ASP A 9 -0.61 7.45 -16.11
CA ASP A 9 -1.92 7.32 -16.73
C ASP A 9 -2.06 6.09 -17.67
N LEU A 10 -1.02 5.26 -17.78
CA LEU A 10 -1.03 4.04 -18.59
C LEU A 10 -1.45 2.81 -17.81
N THR A 11 -1.55 2.90 -16.47
CA THR A 11 -1.95 1.81 -15.60
C THR A 11 -3.42 1.41 -15.79
N ASP A 12 -3.75 0.18 -15.42
CA ASP A 12 -5.15 -0.30 -15.52
C ASP A 12 -6.07 0.48 -14.58
N PHE A 13 -5.56 0.91 -13.42
CA PHE A 13 -6.27 1.83 -12.53
C PHE A 13 -6.63 3.14 -13.24
N ALA A 14 -5.66 3.78 -13.90
CA ALA A 14 -5.88 5.04 -14.61
C ALA A 14 -6.90 4.89 -15.74
N LYS A 15 -6.78 3.83 -16.55
CA LYS A 15 -7.73 3.51 -17.62
C LYS A 15 -9.13 3.27 -17.10
N GLN A 16 -9.27 2.52 -15.99
CA GLN A 16 -10.57 2.28 -15.37
C GLN A 16 -11.21 3.56 -14.84
N GLN A 17 -10.43 4.46 -14.24
CA GLN A 17 -10.92 5.77 -13.79
C GLN A 17 -11.56 6.55 -14.95
N VAL A 18 -10.87 6.64 -16.08
CA VAL A 18 -11.37 7.33 -17.28
C VAL A 18 -12.62 6.63 -17.83
N ALA A 19 -12.61 5.30 -17.94
CA ALA A 19 -13.76 4.53 -18.40
C ALA A 19 -15.00 4.74 -17.52
N ASN A 20 -14.79 4.98 -16.22
CA ASN A 20 -15.85 5.29 -15.25
C ASN A 20 -16.21 6.79 -15.17
N GLY A 21 -15.71 7.60 -16.10
CA GLY A 21 -16.03 9.03 -16.21
C GLY A 21 -15.21 9.95 -15.29
N SER A 22 -14.18 9.44 -14.59
CA SER A 22 -13.29 10.25 -13.76
C SER A 22 -11.99 10.54 -14.48
N THR A 23 -11.73 11.81 -14.75
CA THR A 23 -10.48 12.26 -15.39
C THR A 23 -9.49 12.90 -14.43
N LYS A 24 -9.83 12.99 -13.13
CA LYS A 24 -8.98 13.65 -12.12
C LYS A 24 -7.57 13.08 -12.06
N PHE A 25 -7.45 11.76 -12.06
CA PHE A 25 -6.15 11.11 -12.02
C PHE A 25 -5.37 11.26 -13.34
N HIS A 26 -6.07 11.17 -14.48
CA HIS A 26 -5.46 11.31 -15.81
C HIS A 26 -4.74 12.65 -15.98
N PHE A 27 -5.38 13.75 -15.56
CA PHE A 27 -4.82 15.10 -15.66
C PHE A 27 -4.10 15.55 -14.38
N ALA A 28 -3.85 14.64 -13.43
CA ALA A 28 -3.16 15.00 -12.20
C ALA A 28 -1.70 15.35 -12.46
N ASP A 29 -1.23 16.37 -11.75
CA ASP A 29 0.18 16.72 -11.68
C ASP A 29 1.02 15.59 -11.09
N ASP A 30 2.28 15.47 -11.49
CA ASP A 30 3.20 14.45 -10.98
C ASP A 30 3.42 14.53 -9.46
N SER A 31 3.25 15.71 -8.87
CA SER A 31 3.33 15.91 -7.42
C SER A 31 2.26 15.09 -6.67
N LEU A 32 1.09 14.93 -7.29
CA LEU A 32 -0.05 14.17 -6.75
C LEU A 32 -0.01 12.68 -7.07
N ARG A 33 0.90 12.23 -7.94
CA ARG A 33 1.04 10.81 -8.27
C ARG A 33 1.80 10.07 -7.19
N GLY A 34 1.56 8.75 -7.07
CA GLY A 34 2.21 7.87 -6.10
C GLY A 34 2.91 6.70 -6.76
N TYR A 35 3.83 6.07 -6.03
CA TYR A 35 4.54 4.88 -6.51
C TYR A 35 5.22 4.16 -5.34
N ILE A 36 5.71 2.96 -5.62
CA ILE A 36 6.64 2.23 -4.76
C ILE A 36 7.95 2.01 -5.51
N ASP A 37 9.07 2.26 -4.84
CA ASP A 37 10.42 2.03 -5.38
C ASP A 37 11.39 1.48 -4.32
N ARG A 38 12.70 1.49 -4.63
CA ARG A 38 13.81 0.95 -3.80
C ARG A 38 13.65 -0.53 -3.45
N LEU A 39 12.95 -1.28 -4.32
CA LEU A 39 12.75 -2.71 -4.15
C LEU A 39 14.06 -3.45 -4.40
N ASP A 40 14.52 -4.25 -3.42
CA ASP A 40 15.68 -5.15 -3.51
C ASP A 40 15.27 -6.51 -2.91
N PHE A 41 14.54 -7.28 -3.69
CA PHE A 41 14.00 -8.56 -3.23
C PHE A 41 15.11 -9.56 -2.93
N LYS A 42 15.00 -10.21 -1.76
CA LYS A 42 15.82 -11.34 -1.35
C LYS A 42 14.94 -12.52 -0.99
N VAL A 43 15.36 -13.70 -1.37
CA VAL A 43 14.73 -14.98 -1.03
C VAL A 43 15.70 -15.74 -0.13
N ASN A 44 15.31 -16.03 1.10
CA ASN A 44 16.15 -16.63 2.12
C ASN A 44 17.51 -15.91 2.26
N GLY A 45 17.47 -14.58 2.31
CA GLY A 45 18.64 -13.71 2.45
C GLY A 45 19.50 -13.53 1.18
N LYS A 46 19.20 -14.21 0.08
CA LYS A 46 19.95 -14.10 -1.19
C LYS A 46 19.17 -13.23 -2.18
N LYS A 47 19.91 -12.36 -2.89
CA LYS A 47 19.34 -11.49 -3.91
C LYS A 47 18.57 -12.31 -4.96
N ALA A 48 17.35 -11.90 -5.26
CA ALA A 48 16.49 -12.53 -6.25
C ALA A 48 16.39 -11.67 -7.51
N THR A 49 16.29 -12.34 -8.66
CA THR A 49 15.93 -11.66 -9.90
C THR A 49 14.43 -11.43 -9.93
N TRP A 50 14.03 -10.24 -10.37
CA TRP A 50 12.62 -9.90 -10.52
C TRP A 50 12.40 -9.00 -11.72
N SER A 51 11.17 -8.96 -12.22
CA SER A 51 10.73 -8.10 -13.34
C SER A 51 9.28 -7.69 -13.10
N TYR A 52 8.80 -6.73 -13.87
CA TYR A 52 7.36 -6.49 -13.96
C TYR A 52 6.66 -7.62 -14.73
N TYR A 53 5.39 -7.85 -14.41
CA TYR A 53 4.54 -8.80 -15.11
C TYR A 53 3.96 -8.14 -16.37
N ASP A 54 4.41 -8.58 -17.53
CA ASP A 54 4.05 -7.98 -18.83
C ASP A 54 4.20 -6.43 -18.79
N ASN A 55 3.15 -5.71 -19.11
CA ASN A 55 3.10 -4.24 -19.06
C ASN A 55 2.52 -3.68 -17.74
N GLN A 56 2.34 -4.53 -16.72
CA GLN A 56 1.73 -4.14 -15.45
C GLN A 56 2.82 -3.81 -14.42
N ILE A 57 3.08 -2.52 -14.26
CA ILE A 57 4.13 -2.02 -13.36
C ILE A 57 3.79 -2.15 -11.87
N ASP A 58 2.57 -2.46 -11.54
CA ASP A 58 2.08 -2.70 -10.17
C ASP A 58 2.10 -4.19 -9.77
N ILE A 59 2.60 -5.06 -10.65
CA ILE A 59 2.81 -6.49 -10.40
C ILE A 59 4.28 -6.85 -10.61
N ALA A 60 4.93 -7.43 -9.60
CA ALA A 60 6.30 -7.92 -9.65
C ALA A 60 6.33 -9.44 -9.71
N VAL A 61 7.15 -9.99 -10.61
CA VAL A 61 7.46 -11.41 -10.69
C VAL A 61 8.85 -11.66 -10.12
N ILE A 62 8.94 -12.47 -9.06
CA ILE A 62 10.21 -12.86 -8.44
C ILE A 62 10.53 -14.28 -8.90
N THR A 63 11.72 -14.47 -9.51
CA THR A 63 12.19 -15.78 -9.92
C THR A 63 12.84 -16.50 -8.75
N LEU A 64 12.30 -17.66 -8.38
CA LEU A 64 12.88 -18.52 -7.36
C LEU A 64 14.00 -19.39 -7.98
N ASN A 65 15.05 -19.65 -7.20
CA ASN A 65 16.15 -20.51 -7.62
C ASN A 65 15.76 -22.00 -7.74
N ARG A 66 14.67 -22.39 -7.11
CA ARG A 66 14.07 -23.74 -7.16
C ARG A 66 12.58 -23.66 -6.88
N ASP A 67 11.87 -24.67 -7.27
CA ASP A 67 10.45 -24.81 -6.94
C ASP A 67 10.22 -24.89 -5.42
N LEU A 68 9.19 -24.25 -4.95
CA LEU A 68 8.68 -24.40 -3.58
C LEU A 68 7.72 -25.58 -3.56
N LYS A 69 8.06 -26.62 -2.80
CA LYS A 69 7.26 -27.83 -2.71
C LYS A 69 6.14 -27.66 -1.64
N PRO A 70 5.07 -28.46 -1.72
CA PRO A 70 4.04 -28.48 -0.69
C PRO A 70 4.64 -28.68 0.70
N GLY A 71 4.21 -27.86 1.66
CA GLY A 71 4.70 -27.88 3.03
C GLY A 71 6.02 -27.13 3.29
N GLU A 72 6.70 -26.66 2.23
CA GLU A 72 7.87 -25.80 2.39
C GLU A 72 7.46 -24.33 2.56
N SER A 73 8.35 -23.54 3.17
CA SER A 73 8.23 -22.10 3.29
C SER A 73 9.50 -21.39 2.82
N ILE A 74 9.35 -20.17 2.37
CA ILE A 74 10.45 -19.27 2.03
C ILE A 74 10.24 -17.93 2.72
N GLU A 75 11.34 -17.25 3.00
CA GLU A 75 11.34 -15.87 3.44
C GLU A 75 11.63 -14.96 2.26
N ILE A 76 10.77 -13.97 2.03
CA ILE A 76 10.99 -12.91 1.03
C ILE A 76 11.09 -11.59 1.75
N THR A 77 12.19 -10.88 1.54
CA THR A 77 12.43 -9.56 2.14
C THR A 77 12.75 -8.53 1.07
N THR A 78 12.35 -7.29 1.28
CA THR A 78 12.74 -6.14 0.47
C THR A 78 12.61 -4.86 1.28
N PRO A 79 13.57 -3.93 1.20
CA PRO A 79 13.27 -2.54 1.52
C PRO A 79 12.34 -1.97 0.47
N PHE A 80 11.62 -0.93 0.81
CA PHE A 80 10.85 -0.15 -0.15
C PHE A 80 10.59 1.27 0.34
N PHE A 81 10.29 2.14 -0.59
CA PHE A 81 9.79 3.48 -0.34
C PHE A 81 8.46 3.65 -1.06
N VAL A 82 7.49 4.28 -0.43
CA VAL A 82 6.19 4.58 -1.04
C VAL A 82 5.96 6.08 -1.01
N LYS A 83 5.81 6.68 -2.19
CA LYS A 83 5.24 8.01 -2.32
C LYS A 83 3.72 7.87 -2.30
N ILE A 84 3.08 8.40 -1.27
CA ILE A 84 1.63 8.36 -1.11
C ILE A 84 1.01 9.38 -2.08
N PRO A 85 0.04 8.97 -2.93
CA PRO A 85 -0.61 9.88 -3.88
C PRO A 85 -1.59 10.84 -3.20
N GLY A 86 -2.07 11.82 -3.94
CA GLY A 86 -3.30 12.53 -3.60
C GLY A 86 -4.50 11.57 -3.52
N SER A 87 -5.60 12.02 -2.95
CA SER A 87 -6.80 11.19 -2.76
C SER A 87 -7.56 10.98 -4.07
N PHE A 88 -7.21 9.91 -4.79
CA PHE A 88 -7.89 9.49 -6.02
C PHE A 88 -8.78 8.25 -5.81
N SER A 89 -8.51 7.45 -4.78
CA SER A 89 -9.22 6.23 -4.44
C SER A 89 -8.98 5.90 -2.95
N ARG A 90 -8.91 4.61 -2.61
CA ARG A 90 -8.75 4.08 -1.24
C ARG A 90 -7.35 4.29 -0.64
N PHE A 91 -6.39 4.74 -1.41
CA PHE A 91 -5.02 4.99 -0.99
C PHE A 91 -4.62 6.41 -1.38
N GLY A 92 -4.23 7.22 -0.38
CA GLY A 92 -3.86 8.60 -0.65
C GLY A 92 -3.89 9.49 0.57
N HIS A 93 -3.74 10.81 0.35
CA HIS A 93 -3.83 11.81 1.39
C HIS A 93 -4.55 13.07 0.92
N VAL A 94 -5.10 13.82 1.89
CA VAL A 94 -5.58 15.19 1.73
C VAL A 94 -4.97 16.01 2.86
N GLY A 95 -4.13 16.97 2.51
CA GLY A 95 -3.33 17.70 3.50
C GLY A 95 -2.55 16.73 4.39
N GLN A 96 -2.77 16.80 5.70
CA GLN A 96 -2.13 15.94 6.70
C GLN A 96 -2.97 14.71 7.10
N SER A 97 -4.07 14.43 6.42
CA SER A 97 -4.87 13.24 6.66
C SER A 97 -4.53 12.17 5.64
N TYR A 98 -4.16 10.97 6.11
CA TYR A 98 -3.69 9.86 5.28
C TYR A 98 -4.62 8.67 5.41
N GLN A 99 -4.95 8.05 4.27
CA GLN A 99 -5.58 6.74 4.20
C GLN A 99 -4.62 5.79 3.48
N ILE A 100 -4.01 4.88 4.23
CA ILE A 100 -2.91 4.05 3.74
C ILE A 100 -3.39 2.61 3.66
N THR A 101 -3.95 2.23 2.50
CA THR A 101 -4.39 0.88 2.20
C THR A 101 -3.52 0.27 1.10
N GLN A 102 -3.32 -1.05 1.09
CA GLN A 102 -2.61 -1.77 0.01
C GLN A 102 -1.21 -1.22 -0.31
N TRP A 103 -0.50 -0.71 0.69
CA TRP A 103 0.72 0.08 0.57
C TRP A 103 2.02 -0.74 0.47
N TYR A 104 1.99 -1.99 0.90
CA TYR A 104 3.16 -2.86 0.97
C TYR A 104 3.16 -3.92 -0.14
N PRO A 105 4.32 -4.48 -0.52
CA PRO A 105 4.39 -5.62 -1.43
C PRO A 105 3.73 -6.84 -0.80
N LYS A 106 2.76 -7.44 -1.48
CA LYS A 106 2.09 -8.65 -1.02
C LYS A 106 2.07 -9.72 -2.10
N PRO A 107 2.11 -11.03 -1.74
CA PRO A 107 2.02 -12.10 -2.72
C PRO A 107 0.65 -12.11 -3.39
N ALA A 108 0.64 -12.44 -4.68
CA ALA A 108 -0.59 -12.82 -5.37
C ALA A 108 -1.09 -14.17 -4.83
N VAL A 109 -2.39 -14.42 -4.96
CA VAL A 109 -2.96 -15.72 -4.60
C VAL A 109 -2.52 -16.78 -5.60
N TYR A 110 -2.16 -17.96 -5.09
CA TYR A 110 -1.93 -19.17 -5.88
C TYR A 110 -2.97 -20.21 -5.52
N ASP A 111 -3.82 -20.56 -6.47
CA ASP A 111 -4.90 -21.52 -6.28
C ASP A 111 -4.84 -22.68 -7.31
N VAL A 112 -5.92 -23.44 -7.46
CA VAL A 112 -6.00 -24.58 -8.38
C VAL A 112 -5.78 -24.18 -9.86
N ASN A 113 -5.95 -22.92 -10.21
CA ASN A 113 -5.73 -22.38 -11.55
C ASN A 113 -4.33 -21.76 -11.71
N GLY A 114 -3.51 -21.77 -10.65
CA GLY A 114 -2.18 -21.17 -10.62
C GLY A 114 -2.18 -19.77 -9.98
N TRP A 115 -1.23 -18.93 -10.40
CA TRP A 115 -1.10 -17.58 -9.92
C TRP A 115 -2.24 -16.68 -10.41
N ASN A 116 -2.79 -15.88 -9.52
CA ASN A 116 -3.81 -14.86 -9.80
C ASN A 116 -3.21 -13.45 -9.67
N PRO A 117 -2.35 -13.02 -10.63
CA PRO A 117 -1.81 -11.68 -10.63
C PRO A 117 -2.92 -10.70 -11.00
N MET A 118 -3.15 -9.74 -10.12
CA MET A 118 -4.24 -8.79 -10.25
C MET A 118 -3.69 -7.38 -10.12
N PRO A 119 -3.90 -6.47 -11.09
CA PRO A 119 -3.55 -5.07 -10.96
C PRO A 119 -4.42 -4.38 -9.93
N TYR A 120 -3.97 -3.25 -9.41
CA TYR A 120 -4.81 -2.40 -8.60
C TYR A 120 -5.89 -1.73 -9.45
N LEU A 121 -7.14 -1.89 -9.05
CA LEU A 121 -8.29 -1.30 -9.72
C LEU A 121 -9.07 -0.40 -8.76
N ASN A 122 -9.73 0.62 -9.32
CA ASN A 122 -10.58 1.53 -8.56
C ASN A 122 -11.87 0.84 -8.07
N GLN A 123 -12.40 -0.07 -8.88
CA GLN A 123 -13.60 -0.86 -8.60
C GLN A 123 -13.29 -2.34 -8.66
N GLY A 124 -13.98 -3.11 -7.85
CA GLY A 124 -13.79 -4.54 -7.67
C GLY A 124 -13.13 -4.87 -6.32
N GLU A 125 -13.20 -6.14 -5.96
CA GLU A 125 -12.61 -6.66 -4.74
C GLU A 125 -11.21 -7.22 -5.01
N PHE A 126 -10.33 -7.07 -4.02
CA PHE A 126 -8.98 -7.61 -4.10
C PHE A 126 -8.96 -9.08 -3.69
N TYR A 127 -8.46 -9.93 -4.56
CA TYR A 127 -8.22 -11.33 -4.22
C TYR A 127 -6.94 -11.47 -3.39
N SER A 128 -7.09 -11.94 -2.15
CA SER A 128 -5.98 -12.03 -1.19
C SER A 128 -6.22 -13.18 -0.23
N GLU A 129 -5.16 -13.87 0.13
CA GLU A 129 -5.17 -14.87 1.19
C GLU A 129 -5.06 -14.23 2.57
N PHE A 130 -5.55 -14.94 3.57
CA PHE A 130 -5.35 -14.59 4.97
C PHE A 130 -3.88 -14.80 5.36
N GLY A 131 -3.44 -14.02 6.35
CA GLY A 131 -2.09 -14.13 6.87
C GLY A 131 -1.98 -13.55 8.27
N LYS A 132 -0.87 -13.86 8.94
CA LYS A 132 -0.49 -13.20 10.17
C LYS A 132 0.34 -11.97 9.82
N PHE A 133 -0.04 -10.83 10.37
CA PHE A 133 0.66 -9.56 10.19
C PHE A 133 1.22 -9.10 11.52
N GLU A 134 2.45 -8.64 11.49
CA GLU A 134 3.09 -7.90 12.58
C GLU A 134 3.63 -6.61 11.98
N VAL A 135 3.07 -5.48 12.42
CA VAL A 135 3.35 -4.17 11.81
C VAL A 135 3.81 -3.21 12.91
N LYS A 136 4.96 -2.57 12.69
CA LYS A 136 5.44 -1.46 13.52
C LYS A 136 5.31 -0.17 12.74
N ILE A 137 4.59 0.80 13.31
CA ILE A 137 4.31 2.09 12.67
C ILE A 137 4.97 3.17 13.51
N THR A 138 5.82 3.98 12.88
CA THR A 138 6.43 5.16 13.52
C THR A 138 6.00 6.39 12.75
N VAL A 139 5.40 7.33 13.44
CA VAL A 139 4.93 8.60 12.88
C VAL A 139 5.40 9.76 13.76
N PRO A 140 5.40 11.01 13.25
CA PRO A 140 5.57 12.18 14.09
C PRO A 140 4.51 12.26 15.20
N ASP A 141 4.84 12.87 16.33
CA ASP A 141 4.03 12.93 17.56
C ASP A 141 2.68 13.68 17.44
N ASN A 142 2.52 14.44 16.35
CA ASN A 142 1.29 15.14 16.02
C ASN A 142 0.27 14.27 15.27
N TYR A 143 0.63 13.04 14.90
CA TYR A 143 -0.28 12.11 14.23
C TYR A 143 -0.92 11.14 15.23
N VAL A 144 -2.11 10.69 14.89
CA VAL A 144 -2.82 9.59 15.54
C VAL A 144 -2.98 8.49 14.52
N VAL A 145 -2.59 7.26 14.88
CA VAL A 145 -2.70 6.10 14.01
C VAL A 145 -3.94 5.29 14.38
N ALA A 146 -4.77 5.02 13.39
CA ALA A 146 -5.82 4.01 13.47
C ALA A 146 -5.49 2.89 12.46
N ALA A 147 -5.34 1.67 12.92
CA ALA A 147 -4.98 0.53 12.08
C ALA A 147 -5.88 -0.67 12.39
N THR A 148 -5.98 -1.60 11.43
CA THR A 148 -6.58 -2.91 11.66
C THR A 148 -5.66 -3.78 12.50
N GLY A 149 -6.25 -4.65 13.34
CA GLY A 149 -5.52 -5.53 14.24
C GLY A 149 -5.59 -5.07 15.69
N GLU A 150 -4.79 -5.67 16.53
CA GLU A 150 -4.73 -5.37 17.96
C GLU A 150 -3.48 -4.55 18.27
N LEU A 151 -3.68 -3.40 18.90
CA LEU A 151 -2.60 -2.55 19.38
C LEU A 151 -1.85 -3.27 20.52
N GLN A 152 -0.53 -3.42 20.37
CA GLN A 152 0.31 -4.14 21.32
C GLN A 152 1.02 -3.21 22.32
N GLU A 153 1.28 -1.95 21.94
CA GLU A 153 2.03 -1.00 22.74
C GLU A 153 1.12 -0.31 23.78
N GLN A 154 1.40 -0.56 25.07
CA GLN A 154 0.58 0.00 26.16
C GLN A 154 0.64 1.53 26.23
N GLU A 155 1.80 2.11 25.96
CA GLU A 155 1.97 3.58 25.97
C GLU A 155 1.10 4.25 24.90
N GLU A 156 0.99 3.65 23.71
CA GLU A 156 0.13 4.15 22.64
C GLU A 156 -1.36 3.97 22.98
N HIS A 157 -1.71 2.89 23.66
CA HIS A 157 -3.08 2.67 24.14
C HIS A 157 -3.49 3.75 25.15
N ASP A 158 -2.62 4.05 26.10
CA ASP A 158 -2.85 5.09 27.11
C ASP A 158 -2.93 6.49 26.47
N PHE A 159 -2.09 6.77 25.47
CA PHE A 159 -2.15 8.00 24.68
C PHE A 159 -3.51 8.15 23.97
N LEU A 160 -4.00 7.11 23.31
CA LEU A 160 -5.29 7.13 22.62
C LEU A 160 -6.45 7.32 23.59
N LEU A 161 -6.41 6.69 24.77
CA LEU A 161 -7.40 6.89 25.84
C LEU A 161 -7.40 8.34 26.37
N ASP A 162 -6.21 8.92 26.59
CA ASP A 162 -6.12 10.33 27.00
C ASP A 162 -6.72 11.27 25.94
N ARG A 163 -6.42 11.02 24.67
CA ARG A 163 -7.00 11.78 23.55
C ARG A 163 -8.52 11.67 23.45
N THR A 164 -9.06 10.49 23.75
CA THR A 164 -10.52 10.26 23.76
C THR A 164 -11.19 11.03 24.90
N ASN A 165 -10.58 11.02 26.08
CA ASN A 165 -11.11 11.68 27.28
C ASN A 165 -10.88 13.20 27.27
N ASN A 166 -9.86 13.68 26.56
CA ASN A 166 -9.45 15.08 26.49
C ASN A 166 -9.36 15.58 25.03
N PRO A 167 -10.45 15.58 24.27
CA PRO A 167 -10.42 15.85 22.83
C PRO A 167 -9.99 17.28 22.46
N LEU A 168 -9.95 18.20 23.43
CA LEU A 168 -9.53 19.59 23.23
C LEU A 168 -8.04 19.84 23.47
N ARG A 169 -7.30 18.88 24.02
CA ARG A 169 -5.85 18.97 24.19
C ARG A 169 -5.18 18.70 22.84
N GLY A 170 -4.90 19.77 22.11
CA GLY A 170 -4.15 19.71 20.86
C GLY A 170 -4.95 19.99 19.59
N LYS A 171 -6.06 20.72 19.66
CA LYS A 171 -6.64 21.35 18.47
C LYS A 171 -5.66 22.41 17.94
N LYS A 172 -4.62 22.01 17.22
CA LYS A 172 -4.16 22.83 16.10
C LYS A 172 -5.32 22.81 15.10
N GLN A 173 -5.84 23.99 14.74
CA GLN A 173 -6.79 24.10 13.64
C GLN A 173 -6.24 23.32 12.45
N LEU A 174 -7.01 22.35 11.98
CA LEU A 174 -6.75 21.80 10.65
C LEU A 174 -6.77 22.96 9.67
N PRO A 175 -5.82 23.06 8.74
CA PRO A 175 -5.91 24.03 7.65
C PRO A 175 -7.29 23.90 7.03
N SER A 176 -7.94 25.02 6.72
CA SER A 176 -9.19 25.00 5.98
C SER A 176 -8.96 24.27 4.65
N ALA A 177 -9.96 23.54 4.16
CA ALA A 177 -9.88 22.77 2.93
C ALA A 177 -9.67 23.63 1.66
N ASP A 178 -9.46 24.92 1.82
CA ASP A 178 -9.35 25.95 0.76
C ASP A 178 -7.94 26.56 0.62
N GLU A 179 -6.90 25.99 1.26
CA GLU A 179 -5.50 26.38 1.04
C GLU A 179 -4.68 25.28 0.39
#